data_365cb1cd76c9eb7fdea1e418eb80a8d5
#
_entry.id   365cb1cd76c9eb7fdea1e418eb80a8d5
#
_cell.length_a   1.000
_cell.length_b   1.000
_cell.length_c   1.000
_cell.angle_alpha   90.00
_cell.angle_beta   90.00
_cell.angle_gamma   90.00
#
_symmetry.space_group_name_H-M   'P 1'
#
loop_
_entity.id
_entity.type
_entity.pdbx_description
1 polymer ?
#
loop_
_entity_poly.entity_id
_entity_poly.type
_entity_poly.pdbx_seq_one_letter_code
_entity_poly.pdbx_strand_id
1 'polypeptide(L)'
;PIRSSAASDVYKRQVVFGAADTFRAAAIDQLQVWAAKVKADIIKSEINSDPASVAFKTAEFAKKNEIDVALIDTAGRLQNKKNLMEEYKKIINVLKKIDESFPNEVILVLDATTGQNALNQVKEFSKIHNLTGLIITKLDSTAKGGVVLAICKKYNLPIVAIGMGEKEDDLQPF
;
A
#
# COMPACT_ATOMS: atom_id res chain seq x y z
N PRO A 1 -6.65 -13.07 -36.20
CA PRO A 1 -6.73 -11.86 -35.40
C PRO A 1 -7.62 -12.08 -34.17
N ILE A 2 -7.17 -12.91 -33.22
CA ILE A 2 -7.87 -13.16 -31.92
C ILE A 2 -6.94 -12.75 -30.77
N ARG A 3 -6.16 -11.69 -30.95
CA ARG A 3 -5.19 -11.22 -29.95
C ARG A 3 -5.55 -9.92 -29.23
N SER A 4 -6.69 -9.29 -29.58
CA SER A 4 -7.04 -7.99 -28.98
C SER A 4 -7.99 -8.04 -27.81
N SER A 5 -8.80 -9.11 -27.66
CA SER A 5 -9.80 -9.17 -26.56
C SER A 5 -9.20 -9.59 -25.21
N ALA A 6 -8.32 -10.58 -25.18
CA ALA A 6 -7.71 -11.04 -23.94
C ALA A 6 -6.76 -10.01 -23.30
N ALA A 7 -6.00 -9.26 -24.13
CA ALA A 7 -5.17 -8.16 -23.63
C ALA A 7 -6.03 -6.98 -23.12
N SER A 8 -7.19 -6.74 -23.74
CA SER A 8 -8.12 -5.68 -23.31
C SER A 8 -8.77 -5.97 -21.97
N ASP A 9 -9.03 -7.23 -21.64
CA ASP A 9 -9.66 -7.60 -20.36
C ASP A 9 -8.70 -7.47 -19.15
N VAL A 10 -7.40 -7.70 -19.35
CA VAL A 10 -6.40 -7.53 -18.28
C VAL A 10 -6.26 -6.07 -17.85
N TYR A 11 -6.53 -5.10 -18.74
CA TYR A 11 -6.44 -3.65 -18.46
C TYR A 11 -7.74 -3.00 -17.97
N LYS A 12 -8.83 -3.73 -17.84
CA LYS A 12 -10.12 -3.18 -17.41
C LYS A 12 -10.48 -3.46 -15.96
N ARG A 13 -9.53 -3.76 -15.10
CA ARG A 13 -9.81 -3.91 -13.68
C ARG A 13 -10.27 -2.60 -13.08
N GLN A 14 -11.39 -2.64 -12.39
CA GLN A 14 -11.89 -1.50 -11.63
C GLN A 14 -11.11 -1.38 -10.32
N VAL A 15 -10.72 -0.15 -9.99
CA VAL A 15 -9.93 0.14 -8.80
C VAL A 15 -10.63 1.20 -7.96
N VAL A 16 -10.62 1.04 -6.65
CA VAL A 16 -10.98 2.09 -5.69
C VAL A 16 -9.82 2.36 -4.75
N PHE A 17 -9.58 3.64 -4.47
CA PHE A 17 -8.58 4.09 -3.51
C PHE A 17 -9.21 4.40 -2.15
N GLY A 18 -8.54 4.03 -1.07
CA GLY A 18 -8.87 4.43 0.30
C GLY A 18 -7.77 5.31 0.88
N ALA A 19 -8.08 6.59 1.14
CA ALA A 19 -7.13 7.55 1.71
C ALA A 19 -7.11 7.42 3.25
N ALA A 20 -6.47 6.37 3.76
CA ALA A 20 -6.42 6.09 5.19
C ALA A 20 -5.21 6.72 5.92
N ASP A 21 -4.30 7.43 5.24
CA ASP A 21 -3.33 8.35 5.88
C ASP A 21 -4.04 9.69 6.20
N THR A 22 -4.95 9.65 7.14
CA THR A 22 -5.85 10.78 7.47
C THR A 22 -5.15 11.93 8.21
N PHE A 23 -3.93 11.72 8.70
CA PHE A 23 -3.14 12.74 9.41
C PHE A 23 -2.36 13.66 8.48
N ARG A 24 -2.30 13.34 7.20
CA ARG A 24 -1.55 14.08 6.20
C ARG A 24 -2.45 14.58 5.08
N ALA A 25 -2.88 15.85 5.18
CA ALA A 25 -3.68 16.48 4.13
C ALA A 25 -3.05 16.30 2.73
N ALA A 26 -1.75 16.55 2.60
CA ALA A 26 -1.03 16.41 1.34
C ALA A 26 -1.05 14.97 0.77
N ALA A 27 -1.12 13.93 1.62
CA ALA A 27 -1.22 12.54 1.14
C ALA A 27 -2.62 12.28 0.55
N ILE A 28 -3.66 12.77 1.21
CA ILE A 28 -5.05 12.68 0.71
C ILE A 28 -5.17 13.39 -0.63
N ASP A 29 -4.66 14.63 -0.73
CA ASP A 29 -4.72 15.43 -1.96
C ASP A 29 -3.94 14.77 -3.09
N GLN A 30 -2.75 14.25 -2.82
CA GLN A 30 -1.94 13.53 -3.80
C GLN A 30 -2.66 12.27 -4.32
N LEU A 31 -3.22 11.48 -3.42
CA LEU A 31 -3.97 10.28 -3.81
C LEU A 31 -5.21 10.64 -4.64
N GLN A 32 -5.88 11.75 -4.32
CA GLN A 32 -7.01 12.25 -5.10
C GLN A 32 -6.62 12.65 -6.53
N VAL A 33 -5.46 13.28 -6.71
CA VAL A 33 -4.93 13.60 -8.05
C VAL A 33 -4.67 12.33 -8.85
N TRP A 34 -4.09 11.30 -8.22
CA TRP A 34 -3.86 10.01 -8.86
C TRP A 34 -5.17 9.31 -9.22
N ALA A 35 -6.14 9.27 -8.30
CA ALA A 35 -7.45 8.66 -8.56
C ALA A 35 -8.13 9.33 -9.77
N ALA A 36 -8.11 10.66 -9.83
CA ALA A 36 -8.67 11.40 -10.97
C ALA A 36 -7.95 11.08 -12.30
N LYS A 37 -6.61 10.97 -12.26
CA LYS A 37 -5.79 10.66 -13.44
C LYS A 37 -6.12 9.29 -14.03
N VAL A 38 -6.32 8.28 -13.18
CA VAL A 38 -6.64 6.91 -13.60
C VAL A 38 -8.14 6.64 -13.67
N LYS A 39 -8.98 7.64 -13.41
CA LYS A 39 -10.46 7.55 -13.39
C LYS A 39 -10.97 6.47 -12.42
N ALA A 40 -10.34 6.37 -11.27
CA ALA A 40 -10.74 5.46 -10.19
C ALA A 40 -11.50 6.22 -9.11
N ASP A 41 -12.38 5.51 -8.40
CA ASP A 41 -13.07 6.03 -7.23
C ASP A 41 -12.11 6.21 -6.05
N ILE A 42 -12.40 7.18 -5.19
CA ILE A 42 -11.63 7.41 -3.96
C ILE A 42 -12.56 7.58 -2.76
N ILE A 43 -12.30 6.81 -1.72
CA ILE A 43 -12.94 6.93 -0.41
C ILE A 43 -12.00 7.69 0.51
N LYS A 44 -12.46 8.84 0.99
CA LYS A 44 -11.74 9.71 1.92
C LYS A 44 -12.65 10.18 3.04
N SER A 45 -12.07 10.67 4.12
CA SER A 45 -12.76 11.31 5.23
C SER A 45 -12.06 12.61 5.60
N GLU A 46 -12.59 13.32 6.56
CA GLU A 46 -11.98 14.54 7.08
C GLU A 46 -10.59 14.26 7.67
N ILE A 47 -9.76 15.29 7.71
CA ILE A 47 -8.42 15.24 8.32
C ILE A 47 -8.57 14.83 9.79
N ASN A 48 -7.65 13.99 10.27
CA ASN A 48 -7.66 13.39 11.61
C ASN A 48 -8.84 12.45 11.90
N SER A 49 -9.59 12.03 10.90
CA SER A 49 -10.57 10.95 11.06
C SER A 49 -9.89 9.61 11.33
N ASP A 50 -10.66 8.63 11.81
CA ASP A 50 -10.15 7.29 12.08
C ASP A 50 -9.74 6.56 10.79
N PRO A 51 -8.44 6.20 10.61
CA PRO A 51 -7.96 5.46 9.44
C PRO A 51 -8.70 4.15 9.20
N ALA A 52 -9.08 3.44 10.27
CA ALA A 52 -9.80 2.18 10.17
C ALA A 52 -11.22 2.36 9.62
N SER A 53 -11.87 3.50 9.88
CA SER A 53 -13.16 3.83 9.28
C SER A 53 -13.06 4.01 7.76
N VAL A 54 -12.00 4.67 7.29
CA VAL A 54 -11.75 4.83 5.85
C VAL A 54 -11.49 3.48 5.18
N ALA A 55 -10.64 2.65 5.80
CA ALA A 55 -10.33 1.31 5.29
C ALA A 55 -11.60 0.45 5.22
N PHE A 56 -12.43 0.47 6.24
CA PHE A 56 -13.71 -0.26 6.27
C PHE A 56 -14.63 0.19 5.13
N LYS A 57 -14.88 1.50 5.01
CA LYS A 57 -15.73 2.06 3.95
C LYS A 57 -15.23 1.73 2.56
N THR A 58 -13.90 1.74 2.36
CA THR A 58 -13.29 1.39 1.06
C THR A 58 -13.55 -0.06 0.70
N ALA A 59 -13.32 -0.98 1.63
CA ALA A 59 -13.53 -2.40 1.39
C ALA A 59 -15.04 -2.74 1.25
N GLU A 60 -15.92 -2.09 2.04
CA GLU A 60 -17.36 -2.23 1.90
C GLU A 60 -17.84 -1.71 0.54
N PHE A 61 -17.37 -0.55 0.10
CA PHE A 61 -17.66 0.01 -1.21
C PHE A 61 -17.20 -0.92 -2.34
N ALA A 62 -15.96 -1.43 -2.25
CA ALA A 62 -15.43 -2.37 -3.24
C ALA A 62 -16.30 -3.63 -3.34
N LYS A 63 -16.66 -4.23 -2.20
CA LYS A 63 -17.50 -5.44 -2.17
C LYS A 63 -18.90 -5.20 -2.73
N LYS A 64 -19.52 -4.07 -2.36
CA LYS A 64 -20.88 -3.71 -2.81
C LYS A 64 -20.97 -3.43 -4.32
N ASN A 65 -19.92 -2.84 -4.89
CA ASN A 65 -19.88 -2.44 -6.31
C ASN A 65 -19.07 -3.41 -7.19
N GLU A 66 -18.70 -4.58 -6.66
CA GLU A 66 -17.93 -5.61 -7.38
C GLU A 66 -16.63 -5.08 -7.98
N ILE A 67 -15.95 -4.17 -7.25
CA ILE A 67 -14.67 -3.59 -7.66
C ILE A 67 -13.57 -4.65 -7.53
N ASP A 68 -12.74 -4.81 -8.56
CA ASP A 68 -11.70 -5.84 -8.62
C ASP A 68 -10.58 -5.62 -7.60
N VAL A 69 -10.19 -4.35 -7.37
CA VAL A 69 -9.04 -4.00 -6.52
C VAL A 69 -9.34 -2.80 -5.63
N ALA A 70 -9.18 -2.95 -4.33
CA ALA A 70 -9.16 -1.85 -3.37
C ALA A 70 -7.73 -1.59 -2.89
N LEU A 71 -7.21 -0.38 -3.12
CA LEU A 71 -5.90 0.07 -2.67
C LEU A 71 -6.08 1.03 -1.49
N ILE A 72 -5.63 0.64 -0.32
CA ILE A 72 -5.77 1.44 0.90
C ILE A 72 -4.41 1.98 1.29
N ASP A 73 -4.22 3.29 1.11
CA ASP A 73 -3.01 4.02 1.53
C ASP A 73 -3.09 4.34 3.03
N THR A 74 -2.07 3.91 3.77
CA THR A 74 -2.01 4.05 5.23
C THR A 74 -0.78 4.82 5.67
N ALA A 75 -0.84 5.45 6.85
CA ALA A 75 0.33 6.06 7.45
C ALA A 75 1.48 5.06 7.64
N GLY A 76 2.70 5.46 7.28
CA GLY A 76 3.91 4.62 7.37
C GLY A 76 5.00 5.19 8.29
N ARG A 77 4.75 6.31 9.01
CA ARG A 77 5.79 7.01 9.77
C ARG A 77 5.96 6.42 11.16
N LEU A 78 7.16 5.86 11.43
CA LEU A 78 7.52 5.25 12.71
C LEU A 78 7.82 6.24 13.85
N GLN A 79 7.67 7.55 13.65
CA GLN A 79 7.99 8.56 14.67
C GLN A 79 7.12 8.41 15.93
N ASN A 80 5.87 7.93 15.79
CA ASN A 80 5.02 7.53 16.92
C ASN A 80 4.65 6.05 16.78
N LYS A 81 5.64 5.20 16.95
CA LYS A 81 5.60 3.76 16.67
C LYS A 81 4.41 3.04 17.32
N LYS A 82 4.09 3.36 18.58
CA LYS A 82 3.03 2.67 19.32
C LYS A 82 1.66 2.95 18.69
N ASN A 83 1.33 4.22 18.47
CA ASN A 83 0.05 4.62 17.89
C ASN A 83 -0.11 4.07 16.48
N LEU A 84 0.94 4.16 15.64
CA LEU A 84 0.93 3.63 14.28
C LEU A 84 0.63 2.11 14.26
N MET A 85 1.23 1.35 15.16
CA MET A 85 1.01 -0.09 15.23
C MET A 85 -0.40 -0.44 15.72
N GLU A 86 -0.96 0.33 16.63
CA GLU A 86 -2.34 0.19 17.09
C GLU A 86 -3.35 0.51 15.97
N GLU A 87 -3.12 1.59 15.23
CA GLU A 87 -3.93 1.96 14.06
C GLU A 87 -3.86 0.89 12.96
N TYR A 88 -2.67 0.42 12.63
CA TYR A 88 -2.50 -0.65 11.65
C TYR A 88 -3.23 -1.93 12.07
N LYS A 89 -3.11 -2.35 13.33
CA LYS A 89 -3.85 -3.48 13.87
C LYS A 89 -5.36 -3.29 13.77
N LYS A 90 -5.85 -2.07 14.02
CA LYS A 90 -7.27 -1.73 13.91
C LYS A 90 -7.75 -1.83 12.46
N ILE A 91 -6.97 -1.32 11.50
CA ILE A 91 -7.26 -1.45 10.07
C ILE A 91 -7.40 -2.92 9.68
N ILE A 92 -6.43 -3.77 10.01
CA ILE A 92 -6.49 -5.21 9.72
C ILE A 92 -7.76 -5.85 10.33
N ASN A 93 -8.07 -5.52 11.59
CA ASN A 93 -9.21 -6.10 12.27
C ASN A 93 -10.56 -5.70 11.63
N VAL A 94 -10.70 -4.46 11.16
CA VAL A 94 -11.96 -4.03 10.53
C VAL A 94 -12.11 -4.62 9.12
N LEU A 95 -11.03 -4.81 8.38
CA LEU A 95 -11.05 -5.47 7.08
C LEU A 95 -11.50 -6.93 7.22
N LYS A 96 -10.96 -7.66 8.19
CA LYS A 96 -11.36 -9.05 8.49
C LYS A 96 -12.82 -9.21 8.91
N LYS A 97 -13.47 -8.16 9.43
CA LYS A 97 -14.92 -8.19 9.71
C LYS A 97 -15.77 -8.16 8.44
N ILE A 98 -15.25 -7.62 7.33
CA ILE A 98 -15.94 -7.62 6.04
C ILE A 98 -15.76 -8.96 5.35
N ASP A 99 -14.54 -9.48 5.38
CA ASP A 99 -14.18 -10.78 4.85
C ASP A 99 -12.92 -11.31 5.58
N GLU A 100 -12.95 -12.56 6.03
CA GLU A 100 -11.83 -13.17 6.77
C GLU A 100 -10.54 -13.26 5.94
N SER A 101 -10.67 -13.27 4.61
CA SER A 101 -9.54 -13.27 3.67
C SER A 101 -8.88 -11.90 3.49
N PHE A 102 -9.49 -10.83 4.02
CA PHE A 102 -8.96 -9.47 3.88
C PHE A 102 -7.96 -9.11 4.99
N PRO A 103 -6.97 -8.30 4.68
CA PRO A 103 -6.53 -7.90 3.33
C PRO A 103 -5.86 -9.08 2.60
N ASN A 104 -6.06 -9.19 1.28
CA ASN A 104 -5.43 -10.23 0.47
C ASN A 104 -3.92 -10.01 0.37
N GLU A 105 -3.51 -8.74 0.26
CA GLU A 105 -2.11 -8.33 0.16
C GLU A 105 -1.80 -7.23 1.17
N VAL A 106 -0.63 -7.30 1.77
CA VAL A 106 -0.05 -6.25 2.62
C VAL A 106 1.35 -5.95 2.14
N ILE A 107 1.48 -4.83 1.45
CA ILE A 107 2.73 -4.41 0.83
C ILE A 107 3.35 -3.29 1.67
N LEU A 108 4.59 -3.48 2.10
CA LEU A 108 5.34 -2.46 2.80
C LEU A 108 6.24 -1.69 1.83
N VAL A 109 6.08 -0.36 1.81
CA VAL A 109 6.94 0.54 1.02
C VAL A 109 8.14 0.95 1.87
N LEU A 110 9.34 0.66 1.38
CA LEU A 110 10.61 0.94 2.05
C LEU A 110 11.44 1.93 1.25
N ASP A 111 11.98 2.93 1.92
CA ASP A 111 13.00 3.81 1.36
C ASP A 111 14.39 3.15 1.54
N ALA A 112 15.07 2.83 0.43
CA ALA A 112 16.36 2.15 0.44
C ALA A 112 17.46 2.95 1.16
N THR A 113 17.33 4.27 1.26
CA THR A 113 18.31 5.13 1.93
C THR A 113 18.29 4.97 3.45
N THR A 114 17.21 4.44 4.03
CA THR A 114 17.05 4.32 5.48
C THR A 114 17.91 3.22 6.13
N GLY A 115 18.49 2.33 5.32
CA GLY A 115 19.43 1.32 5.80
C GLY A 115 18.83 0.42 6.88
N GLN A 116 19.49 0.31 8.04
CA GLN A 116 19.07 -0.57 9.14
C GLN A 116 17.65 -0.26 9.67
N ASN A 117 17.16 0.97 9.53
CA ASN A 117 15.80 1.33 9.92
C ASN A 117 14.74 0.58 9.09
N ALA A 118 15.01 0.27 7.82
CA ALA A 118 14.13 -0.55 6.99
C ALA A 118 13.90 -1.93 7.59
N LEU A 119 14.97 -2.57 8.13
CA LEU A 119 14.85 -3.87 8.81
C LEU A 119 13.94 -3.78 10.05
N ASN A 120 14.05 -2.70 10.83
CA ASN A 120 13.20 -2.48 11.98
C ASN A 120 11.73 -2.26 11.58
N GLN A 121 11.48 -1.56 10.48
CA GLN A 121 10.13 -1.39 9.95
C GLN A 121 9.51 -2.74 9.62
N VAL A 122 10.16 -3.57 8.80
CA VAL A 122 9.66 -4.90 8.45
C VAL A 122 9.37 -5.71 9.70
N LYS A 123 10.29 -5.73 10.67
CA LYS A 123 10.12 -6.46 11.94
C LYS A 123 8.87 -6.03 12.70
N GLU A 124 8.60 -4.74 12.79
CA GLU A 124 7.45 -4.25 13.56
C GLU A 124 6.12 -4.49 12.86
N PHE A 125 6.04 -4.24 11.55
CA PHE A 125 4.82 -4.51 10.78
C PHE A 125 4.50 -6.01 10.73
N SER A 126 5.50 -6.87 10.57
CA SER A 126 5.32 -8.33 10.56
C SER A 126 4.81 -8.93 11.88
N LYS A 127 4.92 -8.21 13.01
CA LYS A 127 4.34 -8.67 14.29
C LYS A 127 2.81 -8.60 14.33
N ILE A 128 2.21 -7.75 13.51
CA ILE A 128 0.76 -7.50 13.53
C ILE A 128 0.06 -8.35 12.48
N HIS A 129 0.62 -8.38 11.28
CA HIS A 129 0.10 -9.16 10.17
C HIS A 129 1.22 -9.55 9.22
N ASN A 130 1.04 -10.68 8.52
CA ASN A 130 2.01 -11.12 7.54
C ASN A 130 2.09 -10.11 6.38
N LEU A 131 3.31 -9.64 6.11
CA LEU A 131 3.59 -8.88 4.89
C LEU A 131 3.63 -9.86 3.71
N THR A 132 3.13 -9.46 2.56
CA THR A 132 3.08 -10.29 1.35
C THR A 132 4.05 -9.81 0.28
N GLY A 133 4.53 -8.57 0.38
CA GLY A 133 5.49 -8.00 -0.55
C GLY A 133 6.12 -6.70 -0.09
N LEU A 134 7.16 -6.31 -0.81
CA LEU A 134 7.88 -5.05 -0.59
C LEU A 134 7.87 -4.22 -1.87
N ILE A 135 7.71 -2.91 -1.72
CA ILE A 135 8.07 -1.93 -2.75
C ILE A 135 9.28 -1.17 -2.23
N ILE A 136 10.32 -1.08 -3.03
CA ILE A 136 11.55 -0.40 -2.66
C ILE A 136 11.67 0.90 -3.44
N THR A 137 11.82 2.02 -2.75
CA THR A 137 12.00 3.32 -3.38
C THR A 137 13.43 3.84 -3.20
N LYS A 138 13.86 4.74 -4.07
CA LYS A 138 15.18 5.42 -4.03
C LYS A 138 16.37 4.47 -4.04
N LEU A 139 16.25 3.34 -4.74
CA LEU A 139 17.33 2.37 -4.81
C LEU A 139 18.53 2.91 -5.62
N ASP A 140 18.26 3.75 -6.61
CA ASP A 140 19.24 4.47 -7.43
C ASP A 140 20.12 5.44 -6.62
N SER A 141 19.60 5.97 -5.53
CA SER A 141 20.24 7.00 -4.71
C SER A 141 21.12 6.44 -3.59
N THR A 142 21.35 5.12 -3.54
CA THR A 142 22.04 4.52 -2.38
C THR A 142 22.90 3.31 -2.72
N ALA A 143 24.08 3.25 -2.08
CA ALA A 143 24.88 2.04 -2.02
C ALA A 143 24.35 0.98 -1.01
N LYS A 144 23.22 1.26 -0.32
CA LYS A 144 22.70 0.41 0.76
C LYS A 144 21.74 -0.69 0.29
N GLY A 145 21.66 -0.97 -1.00
CA GLY A 145 20.83 -2.05 -1.58
C GLY A 145 21.03 -3.43 -0.92
N GLY A 146 22.21 -3.68 -0.35
CA GLY A 146 22.47 -4.92 0.39
C GLY A 146 21.55 -5.15 1.59
N VAL A 147 21.06 -4.09 2.26
CA VAL A 147 20.09 -4.22 3.37
C VAL A 147 18.75 -4.74 2.86
N VAL A 148 18.32 -4.31 1.70
CA VAL A 148 17.07 -4.77 1.07
C VAL A 148 17.14 -6.27 0.77
N LEU A 149 18.24 -6.73 0.17
CA LEU A 149 18.46 -8.16 -0.10
C LEU A 149 18.48 -8.98 1.20
N ALA A 150 19.11 -8.46 2.25
CA ALA A 150 19.12 -9.11 3.57
C ALA A 150 17.70 -9.20 4.16
N ILE A 151 16.85 -8.18 3.98
CA ILE A 151 15.45 -8.20 4.41
C ILE A 151 14.68 -9.28 3.65
N CYS A 152 14.76 -9.29 2.32
CA CYS A 152 14.06 -10.26 1.47
C CYS A 152 14.43 -11.69 1.87
N LYS A 153 15.72 -11.97 2.04
CA LYS A 153 16.21 -13.30 2.45
C LYS A 153 15.75 -13.68 3.85
N LYS A 154 15.82 -12.76 4.81
CA LYS A 154 15.49 -13.02 6.22
C LYS A 154 14.01 -13.25 6.45
N TYR A 155 13.15 -12.49 5.79
CA TYR A 155 11.70 -12.54 5.98
C TYR A 155 10.96 -13.28 4.87
N ASN A 156 11.68 -13.80 3.88
CA ASN A 156 11.13 -14.47 2.69
C ASN A 156 10.05 -13.61 1.98
N LEU A 157 10.32 -12.31 1.84
CA LEU A 157 9.41 -11.36 1.22
C LEU A 157 9.85 -11.05 -0.21
N PRO A 158 8.96 -11.17 -1.20
CA PRO A 158 9.25 -10.76 -2.56
C PRO A 158 9.29 -9.22 -2.67
N ILE A 159 10.16 -8.71 -3.53
CA ILE A 159 10.06 -7.34 -4.02
C ILE A 159 9.06 -7.37 -5.18
N VAL A 160 7.99 -6.59 -5.08
CA VAL A 160 6.96 -6.55 -6.12
C VAL A 160 7.17 -5.40 -7.11
N ALA A 161 7.79 -4.31 -6.66
CA ALA A 161 8.15 -3.19 -7.53
C ALA A 161 9.30 -2.36 -6.96
N ILE A 162 9.97 -1.61 -7.84
CA ILE A 162 11.03 -0.66 -7.51
C ILE A 162 10.63 0.72 -8.03
N GLY A 163 10.69 1.73 -7.15
CA GLY A 163 10.52 3.15 -7.49
C GLY A 163 11.89 3.82 -7.64
N MET A 164 12.17 4.33 -8.83
CA MET A 164 13.43 4.99 -9.18
C MET A 164 13.27 6.50 -9.43
N GLY A 165 12.10 7.06 -9.17
CA GLY A 165 11.78 8.47 -9.35
C GLY A 165 10.36 8.79 -8.93
N GLU A 166 9.81 9.91 -9.41
CA GLU A 166 8.50 10.43 -8.98
C GLU A 166 7.41 10.32 -10.07
N LYS A 167 7.78 9.90 -11.29
CA LYS A 167 6.85 9.75 -12.39
C LYS A 167 6.20 8.36 -12.38
N GLU A 168 5.13 8.22 -13.13
CA GLU A 168 4.38 6.98 -13.29
C GLU A 168 5.28 5.82 -13.81
N ASP A 169 6.08 6.13 -14.82
CA ASP A 169 7.00 5.17 -15.45
C ASP A 169 8.22 4.83 -14.57
N ASP A 170 8.43 5.56 -13.48
CA ASP A 170 9.55 5.32 -12.56
C ASP A 170 9.22 4.22 -11.53
N LEU A 171 7.99 3.72 -11.48
CA LEU A 171 7.60 2.54 -10.72
C LEU A 171 7.61 1.31 -11.64
N GLN A 172 8.59 0.45 -11.46
CA GLN A 172 8.76 -0.73 -12.30
C GLN A 172 8.52 -2.01 -11.52
N PRO A 173 7.84 -3.02 -12.11
CA PRO A 173 7.74 -4.34 -11.50
C PRO A 173 9.13 -4.97 -11.40
N PHE A 174 9.35 -5.78 -10.35
CA PHE A 174 10.63 -6.45 -10.08
C PHE A 174 10.51 -7.96 -10.32
#